data_97c6a5d4932c7d3678bbf64beb23a9f3
#
_entry.id   97c6a5d4932c7d3678bbf64beb23a9f3
#
_cell.length_a   1.000
_cell.length_b   1.000
_cell.length_c   1.000
_cell.angle_alpha   90.00
_cell.angle_beta   90.00
_cell.angle_gamma   90.00
#
_symmetry.space_group_name_H-M   'P 1'
#
loop_
_entity.id
_entity.type
_entity.pdbx_description
1 polymer ?
#
loop_
_entity_poly.entity_id
_entity_poly.type
_entity_poly.pdbx_seq_one_letter_code
_entity_poly.pdbx_strand_id
1 'polypeptide(L)'
;MQITVDDAVKEMIIAEDMDYRLSTTCSGPALIPTLIKPPKETDIKISVGEYRTLYISRVQLGYVDHVTMDMVYDPEKLFACSALKSIRDRYNEED
;
A
#
# COMPACT_ATOMS: atom_id res chain seq x y z
N MET A 1 -9.81 -2.95 -15.61
CA MET A 1 -10.20 -2.52 -14.25
C MET A 1 -9.54 -1.20 -13.93
N GLN A 2 -10.31 -0.24 -13.48
CA GLN A 2 -9.76 1.04 -13.07
C GLN A 2 -9.83 1.21 -11.57
N ILE A 3 -8.70 1.61 -11.00
CA ILE A 3 -8.65 1.98 -9.61
C ILE A 3 -8.43 3.48 -9.54
N THR A 4 -9.16 4.16 -8.66
CA THR A 4 -9.04 5.59 -8.49
C THR A 4 -8.36 5.90 -7.16
N VAL A 5 -7.77 7.08 -7.08
CA VAL A 5 -7.01 7.50 -5.89
C VAL A 5 -7.48 8.90 -5.50
N ASP A 6 -7.82 9.08 -4.23
CA ASP A 6 -8.21 10.39 -3.72
C ASP A 6 -7.07 11.39 -3.90
N ASP A 7 -7.44 12.63 -4.21
CA ASP A 7 -6.45 13.71 -4.31
C ASP A 7 -5.67 13.88 -3.02
N ALA A 8 -6.32 13.69 -1.88
CA ALA A 8 -5.65 13.79 -0.59
C ALA A 8 -4.52 12.77 -0.46
N VAL A 9 -4.71 11.56 -1.00
CA VAL A 9 -3.68 10.52 -0.99
C VAL A 9 -2.52 10.94 -1.89
N LYS A 10 -2.82 11.47 -3.07
CA LYS A 10 -1.78 11.94 -3.98
C LYS A 10 -0.96 13.06 -3.37
N GLU A 11 -1.64 14.01 -2.73
CA GLU A 11 -0.96 15.10 -2.05
C GLU A 11 -0.07 14.62 -0.92
N MET A 12 -0.53 13.64 -0.17
CA MET A 12 0.25 13.04 0.92
C MET A 12 1.52 12.38 0.39
N ILE A 13 1.40 11.61 -0.69
CA ILE A 13 2.55 10.93 -1.29
C ILE A 13 3.59 11.96 -1.77
N ILE A 14 3.12 13.03 -2.39
CA ILE A 14 4.02 14.09 -2.86
C ILE A 14 4.68 14.82 -1.67
N ALA A 15 3.89 15.12 -0.64
CA ALA A 15 4.40 15.83 0.54
C ALA A 15 5.43 14.99 1.30
N GLU A 16 5.22 13.68 1.38
CA GLU A 16 6.16 12.78 2.05
C GLU A 16 7.39 12.49 1.20
N ASP A 17 7.32 12.82 -0.09
CA ASP A 17 8.43 12.67 -1.02
C ASP A 17 8.97 11.23 -1.07
N MET A 18 8.06 10.27 -1.09
CA MET A 18 8.42 8.85 -1.19
C MET A 18 7.30 8.09 -1.88
N ASP A 19 7.65 7.00 -2.52
CA ASP A 19 6.66 6.13 -3.16
C ASP A 19 5.94 5.29 -2.11
N TYR A 20 4.70 4.96 -2.41
CA TYR A 20 3.87 4.15 -1.52
C TYR A 20 3.36 2.92 -2.27
N ARG A 21 2.99 1.92 -1.52
CA ARG A 21 2.40 0.69 -2.03
C ARG A 21 1.12 0.38 -1.27
N LEU A 22 0.04 0.12 -2.00
CA LEU A 22 -1.19 -0.41 -1.40
C LEU A 22 -1.01 -1.92 -1.27
N SER A 23 -0.84 -2.37 -0.05
CA SER A 23 -0.49 -3.75 0.25
C SER A 23 -1.46 -4.37 1.24
N THR A 24 -1.40 -5.68 1.40
CA THR A 24 -2.26 -6.42 2.31
C THR A 24 -1.60 -6.49 3.69
N THR A 25 -2.37 -6.16 4.72
CA THR A 25 -1.93 -6.32 6.09
C THR A 25 -2.97 -7.12 6.87
N CYS A 26 -2.66 -7.44 8.13
CA CYS A 26 -3.63 -8.12 8.99
C CYS A 26 -4.87 -7.27 9.28
N SER A 27 -4.80 -5.97 9.02
CA SER A 27 -5.93 -5.05 9.17
C SER A 27 -6.63 -4.76 7.85
N GLY A 28 -6.21 -5.39 6.75
CA GLY A 28 -6.75 -5.16 5.43
C GLY A 28 -5.80 -4.35 4.55
N PRO A 29 -6.29 -3.70 3.48
CA PRO A 29 -5.44 -2.92 2.60
C PRO A 29 -4.85 -1.71 3.34
N ALA A 30 -3.57 -1.45 3.09
CA ALA A 30 -2.89 -0.32 3.71
C ALA A 30 -1.89 0.30 2.75
N LEU A 31 -1.80 1.64 2.80
CA LEU A 31 -0.79 2.40 2.07
C LEU A 31 0.47 2.42 2.92
N ILE A 32 1.53 1.81 2.43
CA ILE A 32 2.78 1.64 3.16
C ILE A 32 3.92 2.16 2.29
N PRO A 33 4.86 2.93 2.86
CA PRO A 33 6.03 3.35 2.10
C PRO A 33 6.78 2.17 1.51
N THR A 34 7.27 2.30 0.29
CA THR A 34 7.99 1.21 -0.37
C THR A 34 9.28 0.84 0.34
N LEU A 35 9.78 1.69 1.22
CA LEU A 35 10.92 1.38 2.06
C LEU A 35 10.60 0.27 3.06
N ILE A 36 9.35 0.17 3.48
CA ILE A 36 8.88 -0.85 4.42
C ILE A 36 8.38 -2.07 3.66
N LYS A 37 7.64 -1.85 2.61
CA LYS A 37 7.06 -2.92 1.80
C LYS A 37 7.43 -2.69 0.33
N PRO A 38 8.50 -3.29 -0.16
CA PRO A 38 8.95 -3.06 -1.55
C PRO A 38 7.93 -3.51 -2.58
N PRO A 39 7.85 -2.81 -3.72
CA PRO A 39 6.92 -3.19 -4.77
C PRO A 39 7.35 -4.49 -5.46
N LYS A 40 6.38 -5.16 -6.07
CA LYS A 40 6.62 -6.36 -6.86
C LYS A 40 6.41 -6.06 -8.35
N GLU A 41 6.98 -6.87 -9.20
CA GLU A 41 6.85 -6.68 -10.63
C GLU A 41 5.40 -6.74 -11.11
N THR A 42 4.57 -7.50 -10.41
CA THR A 42 3.16 -7.66 -10.73
C THR A 42 2.29 -6.50 -10.26
N ASP A 43 2.86 -5.56 -9.49
CA ASP A 43 2.09 -4.42 -9.01
C ASP A 43 1.67 -3.51 -10.16
N ILE A 44 0.48 -2.93 -10.03
CA ILE A 44 0.04 -1.87 -10.92
C ILE A 44 0.70 -0.57 -10.46
N LYS A 45 1.18 0.22 -11.42
CA LYS A 45 1.86 1.48 -11.13
C LYS A 45 0.98 2.65 -11.53
N ILE A 46 0.74 3.55 -10.58
CA ILE A 46 -0.04 4.77 -10.81
C ILE A 46 0.89 5.96 -10.59
N SER A 47 1.01 6.81 -11.58
CA SER A 47 1.83 8.02 -11.47
C SER A 47 1.17 9.02 -10.53
N VAL A 48 1.95 9.57 -9.61
CA VAL A 48 1.50 10.58 -8.66
C VAL A 48 2.43 11.78 -8.81
N GLY A 49 1.89 12.87 -9.35
CA GLY A 49 2.72 14.01 -9.69
C GLY A 49 3.72 13.65 -10.78
N GLU A 50 4.88 14.27 -10.76
CA GLU A 50 5.91 14.06 -11.78
C GLU A 50 6.92 12.98 -11.41
N TYR A 51 7.13 12.76 -10.11
CA TYR A 51 8.25 11.96 -9.64
C TYR A 51 7.89 10.80 -8.72
N ARG A 52 6.63 10.70 -8.32
CA ARG A 52 6.21 9.67 -7.37
C ARG A 52 5.35 8.63 -8.04
N THR A 53 5.34 7.44 -7.46
CA THR A 53 4.54 6.32 -7.95
C THR A 53 3.82 5.67 -6.78
N LEU A 54 2.54 5.35 -7.01
CA LEU A 54 1.77 4.51 -6.11
C LEU A 54 1.68 3.13 -6.73
N TYR A 55 2.17 2.13 -6.02
CA TYR A 55 2.10 0.75 -6.45
C TYR A 55 0.89 0.09 -5.82
N ILE A 56 0.13 -0.65 -6.63
CA ILE A 56 -1.04 -1.38 -6.13
C ILE A 56 -0.74 -2.86 -6.23
N SER A 57 -0.75 -3.53 -5.09
CA SER A 57 -0.57 -4.97 -5.05
C SER A 57 -1.66 -5.65 -5.88
N ARG A 58 -1.25 -6.61 -6.68
CA ARG A 58 -2.18 -7.36 -7.52
C ARG A 58 -3.32 -7.99 -6.70
N VAL A 59 -3.02 -8.40 -5.48
CA VAL A 59 -4.02 -8.99 -4.59
C VAL A 59 -5.15 -8.00 -4.31
N GLN A 60 -4.83 -6.70 -4.21
CA GLN A 60 -5.81 -5.69 -3.87
C GLN A 60 -6.73 -5.30 -5.04
N LEU A 61 -6.37 -5.64 -6.27
CA LEU A 61 -7.18 -5.28 -7.42
C LEU A 61 -8.58 -5.88 -7.39
N GLY A 62 -8.77 -6.97 -6.66
CA GLY A 62 -10.08 -7.59 -6.51
C GLY A 62 -10.90 -7.06 -5.34
N TYR A 63 -10.33 -6.22 -4.51
CA TYR A 63 -10.96 -5.77 -3.27
C TYR A 63 -11.05 -4.25 -3.13
N VAL A 64 -10.18 -3.52 -3.81
CA VAL A 64 -10.10 -2.07 -3.67
C VAL A 64 -10.27 -1.44 -5.05
N ASP A 65 -11.25 -0.58 -5.20
CA ASP A 65 -11.44 0.19 -6.42
C ASP A 65 -11.19 1.69 -6.22
N HIS A 66 -11.04 2.12 -4.98
CA HIS A 66 -10.79 3.53 -4.65
C HIS A 66 -9.88 3.62 -3.42
N VAL A 67 -8.76 4.31 -3.58
CA VAL A 67 -7.76 4.46 -2.51
C VAL A 67 -8.03 5.74 -1.75
N THR A 68 -8.16 5.64 -0.43
CA THR A 68 -8.49 6.77 0.44
C THR A 68 -7.44 6.93 1.55
N MET A 69 -7.50 8.09 2.23
CA MET A 69 -6.60 8.36 3.35
C MET A 69 -6.80 7.42 4.54
N ASP A 70 -7.97 6.81 4.64
CA ASP A 70 -8.24 5.81 5.68
C ASP A 70 -7.31 4.62 5.60
N MET A 71 -6.73 4.39 4.43
CA MET A 71 -5.85 3.25 4.19
C MET A 71 -4.40 3.51 4.54
N VAL A 72 -4.04 4.75 4.91
CA VAL A 72 -2.67 5.06 5.30
C VAL A 72 -2.29 4.24 6.53
N TYR A 73 -1.14 3.59 6.45
CA TYR A 73 -0.71 2.67 7.49
C TYR A 73 -0.56 3.38 8.84
N ASP A 74 -0.82 2.60 9.88
CA ASP A 74 -0.61 3.03 11.26
C ASP A 74 0.50 2.15 11.81
N PRO A 75 1.66 2.71 12.16
CA PRO A 75 2.77 1.91 12.68
C PRO A 75 2.39 1.05 13.88
N GLU A 76 1.51 1.57 14.75
CA GLU A 76 1.09 0.81 15.91
C GLU A 76 0.27 -0.42 15.51
N LYS A 77 -0.67 -0.25 14.57
CA LYS A 77 -1.47 -1.35 14.08
C LYS A 77 -0.62 -2.35 13.29
N LEU A 78 0.33 -1.85 12.53
CA LEU A 78 1.21 -2.70 11.76
C LEU A 78 2.02 -3.62 12.68
N PHE A 79 2.55 -3.07 13.76
CA PHE A 79 3.33 -3.85 14.72
C PHE A 79 2.48 -4.61 15.72
N ALA A 80 1.21 -4.24 15.89
CA ALA A 80 0.29 -4.97 16.75
C ALA A 80 0.09 -6.41 16.27
N CYS A 81 0.39 -6.70 15.03
CA CYS A 81 0.29 -8.05 14.46
C CYS A 81 1.57 -8.86 14.65
N SER A 82 2.52 -8.35 15.41
CA SER A 82 3.82 -9.00 15.57
C SER A 82 3.73 -10.39 16.21
N ALA A 83 2.70 -10.63 17.00
CA ALA A 83 2.47 -11.95 17.60
C ALA A 83 2.26 -13.04 16.54
N LEU A 84 1.84 -12.65 15.34
CA LEU A 84 1.60 -13.56 14.23
C LEU A 84 2.67 -13.40 13.15
N LYS A 85 3.83 -12.96 13.54
CA LYS A 85 4.90 -12.60 12.61
C LYS A 85 5.26 -13.72 11.65
N SER A 86 5.39 -14.95 12.15
CA SER A 86 5.78 -16.07 11.29
C SER A 86 4.71 -16.37 10.24
N ILE A 87 3.45 -16.23 10.59
CA ILE A 87 2.36 -16.43 9.65
C ILE A 87 2.32 -15.28 8.66
N ARG A 88 2.49 -14.07 9.16
CA ARG A 88 2.47 -12.87 8.34
C ARG A 88 3.59 -12.86 7.30
N ASP A 89 4.76 -13.35 7.65
CA ASP A 89 5.88 -13.42 6.72
C ASP A 89 5.53 -14.29 5.51
N ARG A 90 4.75 -15.34 5.70
CA ARG A 90 4.28 -16.16 4.59
C ARG A 90 3.34 -15.39 3.68
N TYR A 91 2.43 -14.64 4.26
CA TYR A 91 1.50 -13.84 3.48
C TYR A 91 2.21 -12.75 2.70
N ASN A 92 3.29 -12.21 3.24
CA ASN A 92 4.06 -11.20 2.56
C ASN A 92 4.71 -11.72 1.28
N GLU A 93 5.00 -12.99 1.21
CA GLU A 93 5.54 -13.60 0.00
C GLU A 93 4.51 -13.66 -1.11
N GLU A 94 3.24 -13.79 -0.77
CA GLU A 94 2.14 -13.86 -1.73
C GLU A 94 1.70 -12.47 -2.21
N ASP A 95 1.86 -11.49 -1.39
CA ASP A 95 1.38 -10.13 -1.66
C ASP A 95 2.21 -9.39 -2.73
#